data_1f0af325f35d1926a193760a42fd583d
#
_entry.id   1f0af325f35d1926a193760a42fd583d
#
_cell.length_a   1.000
_cell.length_b   1.000
_cell.length_c   1.000
_cell.angle_alpha   90.00
_cell.angle_beta   90.00
_cell.angle_gamma   90.00
#
_symmetry.space_group_name_H-M   'P 1'
#
loop_
_entity.id
_entity.type
_entity.pdbx_description
1 polymer ?
#
loop_
_entity_poly.entity_id
_entity_poly.type
_entity_poly.pdbx_seq_one_letter_code
_entity_poly.pdbx_strand_id
1 'polypeptide(L)'
;MEKNVIDAGLYCKKYHLIKIIYVIDVKMFGNLFNNKFNSSLFFLFLFLVVFDQITKALVINFFDLYESVPLFPIVNLTFVVNYGFAFGLLNNPSLNQIVVSIVILLIISYFLYLLIKTQDKVFQFTLTLILSGALGNFLDRIFRGFVIDFIDIYIGKYHWPAFNIADSCITIGFVVLMINILFLNKKL
;
A
#
# COMPACT_ATOMS: atom_id res chain seq x y z
N MET A 1 -52.05 16.59 -4.03
CA MET A 1 -51.47 15.74 -5.12
C MET A 1 -49.94 15.88 -5.27
N GLU A 2 -49.34 17.01 -4.97
CA GLU A 2 -47.90 17.24 -5.18
C GLU A 2 -46.97 16.47 -4.22
N LYS A 3 -47.38 16.17 -2.97
CA LYS A 3 -46.55 15.43 -2.01
C LYS A 3 -46.21 14.00 -2.44
N ASN A 4 -47.13 13.32 -3.15
CA ASN A 4 -46.95 11.94 -3.58
C ASN A 4 -45.96 11.77 -4.76
N VAL A 5 -45.73 12.83 -5.55
CA VAL A 5 -44.83 12.79 -6.71
C VAL A 5 -43.35 12.98 -6.26
N ILE A 6 -43.13 13.81 -5.23
CA ILE A 6 -41.79 14.05 -4.66
C ILE A 6 -41.28 12.80 -3.94
N ASP A 7 -42.15 12.11 -3.18
CA ASP A 7 -41.79 10.86 -2.51
C ASP A 7 -41.50 9.73 -3.51
N ALA A 8 -42.22 9.62 -4.60
CA ALA A 8 -41.96 8.62 -5.64
C ALA A 8 -40.61 8.86 -6.34
N GLY A 9 -40.21 10.12 -6.58
CA GLY A 9 -38.96 10.50 -7.18
C GLY A 9 -37.76 10.21 -6.26
N LEU A 10 -37.91 10.45 -4.96
CA LEU A 10 -36.89 10.13 -3.93
C LEU A 10 -36.73 8.60 -3.75
N TYR A 11 -37.85 7.85 -3.77
CA TYR A 11 -37.80 6.39 -3.70
C TYR A 11 -37.11 5.78 -4.93
N CYS A 12 -37.42 6.30 -6.13
CA CYS A 12 -36.79 5.84 -7.37
C CYS A 12 -35.26 6.12 -7.38
N LYS A 13 -34.83 7.30 -6.95
CA LYS A 13 -33.41 7.64 -6.81
C LYS A 13 -32.68 6.76 -5.78
N LYS A 14 -33.30 6.52 -4.62
CA LYS A 14 -32.75 5.66 -3.57
C LYS A 14 -32.63 4.20 -4.03
N TYR A 15 -33.64 3.71 -4.80
CA TYR A 15 -33.61 2.36 -5.38
C TYR A 15 -32.52 2.20 -6.45
N HIS A 16 -32.31 3.23 -7.28
CA HIS A 16 -31.20 3.24 -8.26
C HIS A 16 -29.83 3.27 -7.59
N LEU A 17 -29.65 4.05 -6.52
CA LEU A 17 -28.39 4.10 -5.77
C LEU A 17 -28.10 2.74 -5.10
N ILE A 18 -29.09 2.15 -4.44
CA ILE A 18 -28.97 0.82 -3.81
C ILE A 18 -28.67 -0.25 -4.86
N LYS A 19 -29.31 -0.20 -6.03
CA LYS A 19 -29.05 -1.14 -7.13
C LYS A 19 -27.66 -0.96 -7.73
N ILE A 20 -27.15 0.29 -7.81
CA ILE A 20 -25.78 0.59 -8.25
C ILE A 20 -24.78 0.08 -7.22
N ILE A 21 -24.98 0.34 -5.93
CA ILE A 21 -24.14 -0.15 -4.84
C ILE A 21 -24.14 -1.69 -4.80
N TYR A 22 -25.32 -2.32 -4.90
CA TYR A 22 -25.44 -3.78 -4.92
C TYR A 22 -24.81 -4.41 -6.16
N VAL A 23 -24.95 -3.80 -7.34
CA VAL A 23 -24.32 -4.27 -8.60
C VAL A 23 -22.80 -4.08 -8.57
N ILE A 24 -22.32 -2.98 -7.97
CA ILE A 24 -20.89 -2.76 -7.78
C ILE A 24 -20.33 -3.78 -6.77
N ASP A 25 -21.03 -3.97 -5.64
CA ASP A 25 -20.56 -4.87 -4.56
C ASP A 25 -20.59 -6.35 -5.01
N VAL A 26 -21.70 -6.83 -5.54
CA VAL A 26 -21.87 -8.25 -5.93
C VAL A 26 -21.09 -8.59 -7.20
N LYS A 27 -21.05 -7.70 -8.22
CA LYS A 27 -20.22 -7.94 -9.42
C LYS A 27 -18.74 -7.76 -9.13
N MET A 28 -18.36 -6.80 -8.30
CA MET A 28 -16.97 -6.59 -7.92
C MET A 28 -16.45 -7.75 -7.07
N PHE A 29 -17.22 -8.20 -6.07
CA PHE A 29 -16.91 -9.40 -5.29
C PHE A 29 -16.98 -10.68 -6.12
N GLY A 30 -18.01 -10.85 -6.97
CA GLY A 30 -18.11 -12.00 -7.87
C GLY A 30 -16.95 -12.07 -8.87
N ASN A 31 -16.47 -10.94 -9.37
CA ASN A 31 -15.28 -10.91 -10.24
C ASN A 31 -13.96 -11.10 -9.47
N LEU A 32 -13.88 -10.75 -8.20
CA LEU A 32 -12.75 -11.09 -7.33
C LEU A 32 -12.62 -12.62 -7.15
N PHE A 33 -13.75 -13.34 -7.11
CA PHE A 33 -13.74 -14.80 -6.95
C PHE A 33 -13.82 -15.57 -8.28
N ASN A 34 -14.37 -14.98 -9.36
CA ASN A 34 -14.53 -15.63 -10.67
C ASN A 34 -13.37 -15.32 -11.65
N ASN A 35 -12.74 -14.18 -11.55
CA ASN A 35 -11.45 -13.96 -12.18
C ASN A 35 -10.41 -14.64 -11.29
N LYS A 36 -9.74 -15.67 -11.81
CA LYS A 36 -8.61 -16.39 -11.25
C LYS A 36 -7.58 -15.45 -10.57
N PHE A 37 -8.00 -14.73 -9.52
CA PHE A 37 -7.08 -14.11 -8.59
C PHE A 37 -6.27 -15.26 -8.03
N ASN A 38 -5.03 -15.31 -8.46
CA ASN A 38 -4.14 -16.40 -8.13
C ASN A 38 -4.04 -16.44 -6.60
N SER A 39 -4.59 -17.48 -5.98
CA SER A 39 -4.53 -17.66 -4.52
C SER A 39 -3.10 -17.46 -3.98
N SER A 40 -2.09 -17.82 -4.78
CA SER A 40 -0.69 -17.60 -4.46
C SER A 40 -0.34 -16.12 -4.30
N LEU A 41 -0.91 -15.21 -5.10
CA LEU A 41 -0.68 -13.77 -4.97
C LEU A 41 -1.36 -13.20 -3.73
N PHE A 42 -2.51 -13.73 -3.34
CA PHE A 42 -3.18 -13.36 -2.09
C PHE A 42 -2.35 -13.78 -0.87
N PHE A 43 -1.83 -15.00 -0.86
CA PHE A 43 -0.94 -15.45 0.21
C PHE A 43 0.38 -14.66 0.23
N LEU A 44 0.95 -14.33 -0.92
CA LEU A 44 2.12 -13.45 -1.02
C LEU A 44 1.83 -12.07 -0.43
N PHE A 45 0.70 -11.44 -0.78
CA PHE A 45 0.26 -10.17 -0.23
C PHE A 45 0.18 -10.21 1.30
N LEU A 46 -0.53 -11.20 1.86
CA LEU A 46 -0.66 -11.35 3.30
C LEU A 46 0.70 -11.59 3.97
N PHE A 47 1.52 -12.48 3.40
CA PHE A 47 2.86 -12.76 3.92
C PHE A 47 3.70 -11.48 3.98
N LEU A 48 3.74 -10.66 2.93
CA LEU A 48 4.54 -9.45 2.89
C LEU A 48 4.06 -8.41 3.90
N VAL A 49 2.74 -8.21 4.03
CA VAL A 49 2.18 -7.27 5.02
C VAL A 49 2.50 -7.74 6.44
N VAL A 50 2.29 -9.01 6.74
CA VAL A 50 2.56 -9.57 8.07
C VAL A 50 4.05 -9.54 8.39
N PHE A 51 4.90 -9.88 7.43
CA PHE A 51 6.36 -9.87 7.58
C PHE A 51 6.88 -8.45 7.84
N ASP A 52 6.38 -7.44 7.11
CA ASP A 52 6.70 -6.02 7.36
C ASP A 52 6.29 -5.61 8.78
N GLN A 53 5.07 -5.91 9.20
CA GLN A 53 4.59 -5.53 10.53
C GLN A 53 5.33 -6.27 11.67
N ILE A 54 5.70 -7.54 11.47
CA ILE A 54 6.49 -8.28 12.46
C ILE A 54 7.89 -7.67 12.59
N THR A 55 8.58 -7.41 11.47
CA THR A 55 9.93 -6.81 11.52
C THR A 55 9.91 -5.43 12.19
N LYS A 56 8.93 -4.60 11.91
CA LYS A 56 8.73 -3.30 12.56
C LYS A 56 8.45 -3.43 14.07
N ALA A 57 7.62 -4.41 14.45
CA ALA A 57 7.34 -4.69 15.85
C ALA A 57 8.60 -5.16 16.60
N LEU A 58 9.44 -5.98 15.98
CA LEU A 58 10.72 -6.40 16.56
C LEU A 58 11.65 -5.19 16.76
N VAL A 59 11.74 -4.30 15.77
CA VAL A 59 12.57 -3.09 15.90
C VAL A 59 12.13 -2.23 17.08
N ILE A 60 10.83 -1.96 17.23
CA ILE A 60 10.31 -1.17 18.36
C ILE A 60 10.62 -1.82 19.72
N ASN A 61 10.58 -3.16 19.79
CA ASN A 61 10.74 -3.87 21.05
C ASN A 61 12.21 -4.06 21.46
N PHE A 62 13.14 -4.04 20.51
CA PHE A 62 14.54 -4.38 20.77
C PHE A 62 15.52 -3.24 20.57
N PHE A 63 15.10 -2.11 20.00
CA PHE A 63 15.96 -0.98 19.72
C PHE A 63 15.46 0.29 20.38
N ASP A 64 16.35 1.10 20.89
CA ASP A 64 16.06 2.48 21.26
C ASP A 64 15.99 3.36 20.01
N LEU A 65 15.20 4.45 20.10
CA LEU A 65 15.06 5.38 18.98
C LEU A 65 16.43 5.96 18.59
N TYR A 66 16.76 5.87 17.31
CA TYR A 66 18.05 6.20 16.70
C TYR A 66 19.22 5.26 17.06
N GLU A 67 18.97 4.18 17.77
CA GLU A 67 19.95 3.15 17.93
C GLU A 67 20.29 2.50 16.58
N SER A 68 21.58 2.21 16.37
CA SER A 68 22.08 1.60 15.12
C SER A 68 23.07 0.48 15.46
N VAL A 69 22.78 -0.72 14.97
CA VAL A 69 23.59 -1.92 15.18
C VAL A 69 24.06 -2.44 13.82
N PRO A 70 25.36 -2.63 13.60
CA PRO A 70 25.88 -3.19 12.35
C PRO A 70 25.45 -4.64 12.19
N LEU A 71 24.81 -4.95 11.05
CA LEU A 71 24.39 -6.31 10.69
C LEU A 71 25.38 -6.96 9.71
N PHE A 72 25.82 -6.20 8.70
CA PHE A 72 26.78 -6.58 7.66
C PHE A 72 27.70 -5.40 7.34
N PRO A 73 28.80 -5.59 6.58
CA PRO A 73 29.77 -4.53 6.31
C PRO A 73 29.24 -3.23 5.71
N ILE A 74 28.08 -3.26 5.08
CA ILE A 74 27.44 -2.09 4.42
C ILE A 74 25.99 -1.89 4.85
N VAL A 75 25.52 -2.63 5.88
CA VAL A 75 24.12 -2.63 6.33
C VAL A 75 24.05 -2.57 7.84
N ASN A 76 23.35 -1.56 8.36
CA ASN A 76 22.96 -1.47 9.76
C ASN A 76 21.46 -1.77 9.93
N LEU A 77 21.08 -2.23 11.11
CA LEU A 77 19.71 -2.10 11.61
C LEU A 77 19.65 -0.85 12.48
N THR A 78 18.80 0.08 12.10
CA THR A 78 18.69 1.39 12.77
C THR A 78 17.22 1.68 13.04
N PHE A 79 16.84 2.09 14.23
CA PHE A 79 15.46 2.50 14.50
C PHE A 79 15.25 3.98 14.19
N VAL A 80 14.53 4.27 13.10
CA VAL A 80 14.17 5.63 12.69
C VAL A 80 12.66 5.75 12.54
N VAL A 81 12.09 6.89 12.92
CA VAL A 81 10.69 7.23 12.67
C VAL A 81 10.57 8.19 11.50
N ASN A 82 9.63 7.92 10.61
CA ASN A 82 9.37 8.69 9.40
C ASN A 82 7.93 9.21 9.39
N TYR A 83 7.78 10.52 9.50
CA TYR A 83 6.47 11.20 9.45
C TYR A 83 6.06 11.59 8.02
N GLY A 84 6.99 11.51 7.07
CA GLY A 84 6.80 11.95 5.68
C GLY A 84 6.48 10.84 4.69
N PHE A 85 6.80 11.14 3.42
CA PHE A 85 6.76 10.18 2.32
C PHE A 85 8.14 9.55 2.08
N ALA A 86 8.26 8.79 0.98
CA ALA A 86 9.51 8.18 0.56
C ALA A 86 10.68 9.18 0.54
N PHE A 87 11.87 8.70 0.86
CA PHE A 87 13.13 9.50 0.94
C PHE A 87 13.10 10.65 1.96
N GLY A 88 12.28 10.56 3.01
CA GLY A 88 12.18 11.62 4.03
C GLY A 88 11.55 12.92 3.53
N LEU A 89 10.91 12.93 2.35
CA LEU A 89 10.19 14.09 1.85
C LEU A 89 9.03 14.42 2.79
N LEU A 90 8.90 15.72 3.14
CA LEU A 90 7.89 16.21 4.07
C LEU A 90 7.94 15.51 5.45
N ASN A 91 9.12 15.09 5.91
CA ASN A 91 9.29 14.48 7.23
C ASN A 91 9.16 15.54 8.33
N ASN A 92 7.92 15.91 8.62
CA ASN A 92 7.57 16.92 9.63
C ASN A 92 6.55 16.31 10.61
N PRO A 93 6.87 16.23 11.93
CA PRO A 93 5.95 15.72 12.94
C PRO A 93 4.61 16.47 13.02
N SER A 94 4.59 17.75 12.59
CA SER A 94 3.35 18.55 12.55
C SER A 94 2.44 18.23 11.36
N LEU A 95 2.89 17.44 10.39
CA LEU A 95 2.05 16.97 9.29
C LEU A 95 0.88 16.14 9.81
N ASN A 96 -0.32 16.50 9.36
CA ASN A 96 -1.50 15.74 9.72
C ASN A 96 -1.46 14.36 9.06
N GLN A 97 -1.11 13.34 9.83
CA GLN A 97 -1.00 11.95 9.36
C GLN A 97 -2.32 11.41 8.80
N ILE A 98 -3.45 12.01 9.20
CA ILE A 98 -4.76 11.66 8.62
C ILE A 98 -4.83 12.06 7.16
N VAL A 99 -4.37 13.26 6.79
CA VAL A 99 -4.37 13.73 5.39
C VAL A 99 -3.46 12.84 4.55
N VAL A 100 -2.26 12.54 5.04
CA VAL A 100 -1.32 11.63 4.36
C VAL A 100 -1.95 10.25 4.17
N SER A 101 -2.60 9.71 5.19
CA SER A 101 -3.27 8.41 5.14
C SER A 101 -4.42 8.38 4.15
N ILE A 102 -5.20 9.47 4.05
CA ILE A 102 -6.28 9.58 3.05
C ILE A 102 -5.71 9.50 1.63
N VAL A 103 -4.63 10.24 1.35
CA VAL A 103 -3.98 10.19 0.02
C VAL A 103 -3.48 8.78 -0.30
N ILE A 104 -2.82 8.11 0.66
CA ILE A 104 -2.35 6.74 0.49
C ILE A 104 -3.53 5.78 0.25
N LEU A 105 -4.63 5.94 0.99
CA LEU A 105 -5.83 5.12 0.81
C LEU A 105 -6.45 5.28 -0.59
N LEU A 106 -6.46 6.48 -1.15
CA LEU A 106 -6.90 6.73 -2.52
C LEU A 106 -5.98 6.01 -3.53
N ILE A 107 -4.66 6.06 -3.32
CA ILE A 107 -3.69 5.35 -4.16
C ILE A 107 -3.89 3.83 -4.06
N ILE A 108 -4.04 3.29 -2.85
CA ILE A 108 -4.34 1.86 -2.63
C ILE A 108 -5.62 1.46 -3.35
N SER A 109 -6.68 2.26 -3.24
CA SER A 109 -7.97 2.00 -3.88
C SER A 109 -7.85 1.97 -5.41
N TYR A 110 -7.08 2.88 -5.99
CA TYR A 110 -6.81 2.92 -7.42
C TYR A 110 -6.02 1.71 -7.90
N PHE A 111 -4.94 1.33 -7.21
CA PHE A 111 -4.17 0.14 -7.57
C PHE A 111 -4.94 -1.17 -7.36
N LEU A 112 -5.78 -1.24 -6.34
CA LEU A 112 -6.69 -2.37 -6.16
C LEU A 112 -7.69 -2.47 -7.31
N TYR A 113 -8.25 -1.34 -7.77
CA TYR A 113 -9.10 -1.30 -8.96
C TYR A 113 -8.37 -1.84 -10.19
N LEU A 114 -7.11 -1.43 -10.42
CA LEU A 114 -6.31 -1.93 -11.54
C LEU A 114 -6.03 -3.44 -11.40
N LEU A 115 -5.73 -3.92 -10.18
CA LEU A 115 -5.48 -5.34 -9.91
C LEU A 115 -6.70 -6.21 -10.27
N ILE A 116 -7.90 -5.73 -9.95
CA ILE A 116 -9.15 -6.43 -10.27
C ILE A 116 -9.43 -6.45 -11.77
N LYS A 117 -9.01 -5.41 -12.50
CA LYS A 117 -9.27 -5.26 -13.94
C LYS A 117 -8.28 -6.01 -14.81
N THR A 118 -7.05 -6.19 -14.37
CA THR A 118 -6.00 -6.77 -15.21
C THR A 118 -6.05 -8.29 -15.25
N GLN A 119 -5.71 -8.87 -16.42
CA GLN A 119 -5.49 -10.29 -16.62
C GLN A 119 -3.99 -10.61 -16.81
N ASP A 120 -3.14 -9.60 -16.91
CA ASP A 120 -1.70 -9.76 -17.05
C ASP A 120 -1.10 -10.20 -15.71
N LYS A 121 -0.45 -11.37 -15.72
CA LYS A 121 0.13 -11.99 -14.52
C LYS A 121 1.30 -11.20 -13.93
N VAL A 122 2.12 -10.59 -14.80
CA VAL A 122 3.26 -9.77 -14.38
C VAL A 122 2.74 -8.50 -13.72
N PHE A 123 1.73 -7.88 -14.32
CA PHE A 123 1.09 -6.70 -13.77
C PHE A 123 0.36 -7.01 -12.45
N GLN A 124 -0.33 -8.16 -12.34
CA GLN A 124 -0.93 -8.61 -11.07
C GLN A 124 0.13 -8.80 -9.97
N PHE A 125 1.25 -9.46 -10.27
CA PHE A 125 2.36 -9.64 -9.32
C PHE A 125 2.92 -8.28 -8.88
N THR A 126 3.18 -7.40 -9.82
CA THR A 126 3.68 -6.04 -9.58
C THR A 126 2.76 -5.24 -8.66
N LEU A 127 1.46 -5.22 -8.96
CA LEU A 127 0.46 -4.54 -8.14
C LEU A 127 0.34 -5.17 -6.75
N THR A 128 0.50 -6.48 -6.64
CA THR A 128 0.51 -7.19 -5.34
C THR A 128 1.66 -6.70 -4.46
N LEU A 129 2.87 -6.54 -5.00
CA LEU A 129 4.03 -6.00 -4.28
C LEU A 129 3.77 -4.55 -3.82
N ILE A 130 3.33 -3.69 -4.74
CA ILE A 130 3.05 -2.27 -4.43
C ILE A 130 1.96 -2.15 -3.36
N LEU A 131 0.87 -2.91 -3.49
CA LEU A 131 -0.25 -2.88 -2.55
C LEU A 131 0.15 -3.40 -1.16
N SER A 132 0.96 -4.45 -1.08
CA SER A 132 1.42 -4.98 0.21
C SER A 132 2.29 -3.95 0.95
N GLY A 133 3.21 -3.30 0.27
CA GLY A 133 4.04 -2.26 0.86
C GLY A 133 3.23 -1.00 1.22
N ALA A 134 2.36 -0.54 0.33
CA ALA A 134 1.49 0.60 0.61
C ALA A 134 0.60 0.37 1.83
N LEU A 135 0.03 -0.84 1.97
CA LEU A 135 -0.78 -1.22 3.13
C LEU A 135 0.08 -1.29 4.41
N GLY A 136 1.29 -1.88 4.36
CA GLY A 136 2.21 -1.93 5.50
C GLY A 136 2.49 -0.54 6.08
N ASN A 137 2.87 0.41 5.23
CA ASN A 137 3.14 1.79 5.63
C ASN A 137 1.86 2.58 6.00
N PHE A 138 0.71 2.23 5.45
CA PHE A 138 -0.58 2.80 5.82
C PHE A 138 -0.98 2.38 7.24
N LEU A 139 -0.83 1.10 7.59
CA LEU A 139 -1.12 0.58 8.92
C LEU A 139 -0.28 1.28 9.98
N ASP A 140 1.00 1.49 9.74
CA ASP A 140 1.87 2.24 10.64
C ASP A 140 1.33 3.64 10.93
N ARG A 141 0.94 4.38 9.90
CA ARG A 141 0.42 5.75 10.05
C ARG A 141 -0.89 5.80 10.82
N ILE A 142 -1.78 4.84 10.59
CA ILE A 142 -3.07 4.78 11.30
C ILE A 142 -2.89 4.41 12.77
N PHE A 143 -2.03 3.42 13.08
CA PHE A 143 -1.92 2.91 14.44
C PHE A 143 -0.83 3.58 15.27
N ARG A 144 0.25 4.08 14.62
CA ARG A 144 1.43 4.65 15.30
C ARG A 144 1.59 6.16 15.05
N GLY A 145 0.99 6.69 13.98
CA GLY A 145 1.16 8.08 13.56
C GLY A 145 2.47 8.37 12.80
N PHE A 146 3.29 7.37 12.56
CA PHE A 146 4.55 7.43 11.80
C PHE A 146 4.87 6.08 11.19
N VAL A 147 5.83 6.03 10.26
CA VAL A 147 6.37 4.79 9.70
C VAL A 147 7.69 4.46 10.39
N ILE A 148 7.94 3.16 10.59
CA ILE A 148 9.17 2.66 11.17
C ILE A 148 10.10 2.24 10.04
N ASP A 149 11.27 2.89 9.94
CA ASP A 149 12.34 2.58 9.00
C ASP A 149 13.52 2.01 9.77
N PHE A 150 14.13 0.93 9.24
CA PHE A 150 15.13 0.21 10.01
C PHE A 150 16.29 -0.38 9.19
N ILE A 151 16.23 -0.38 7.87
CA ILE A 151 17.32 -0.83 7.01
C ILE A 151 18.12 0.39 6.60
N ASP A 152 19.35 0.49 7.09
CA ASP A 152 20.30 1.55 6.77
C ASP A 152 21.45 0.96 5.93
N ILE A 153 21.53 1.36 4.66
CA ILE A 153 22.60 0.96 3.74
C ILE A 153 23.60 2.11 3.65
N TYR A 154 24.89 1.81 3.81
CA TYR A 154 25.92 2.84 3.79
C TYR A 154 27.18 2.41 3.05
N ILE A 155 27.91 3.41 2.51
CA ILE A 155 29.25 3.24 1.93
C ILE A 155 30.16 4.30 2.52
N GLY A 156 31.10 3.88 3.36
CA GLY A 156 31.94 4.79 4.14
C GLY A 156 31.10 5.65 5.08
N LYS A 157 31.04 6.97 4.84
CA LYS A 157 30.24 7.92 5.64
C LYS A 157 28.91 8.31 4.98
N TYR A 158 28.61 7.78 3.81
CA TYR A 158 27.38 8.10 3.08
C TYR A 158 26.33 7.03 3.35
N HIS A 159 25.22 7.45 3.94
CA HIS A 159 24.07 6.60 4.25
C HIS A 159 22.95 6.87 3.26
N TRP A 160 22.35 5.78 2.73
CA TRP A 160 21.08 5.86 2.06
C TRP A 160 19.99 6.13 3.12
N PRO A 161 18.95 6.92 2.81
CA PRO A 161 17.85 7.09 3.74
C PRO A 161 17.31 5.73 4.22
N ALA A 162 17.16 5.56 5.53
CA ALA A 162 16.66 4.33 6.10
C ALA A 162 15.28 3.99 5.51
N PHE A 163 14.99 2.71 5.33
CA PHE A 163 13.76 2.19 4.75
C PHE A 163 13.35 0.87 5.43
N ASN A 164 12.23 0.30 5.03
CA ASN A 164 11.66 -0.91 5.60
C ASN A 164 11.28 -1.94 4.51
N ILE A 165 10.67 -3.06 4.93
CA ILE A 165 10.22 -4.12 4.01
C ILE A 165 9.12 -3.61 3.07
N ALA A 166 8.17 -2.80 3.58
CA ALA A 166 7.10 -2.22 2.76
C ALA A 166 7.67 -1.33 1.63
N ASP A 167 8.66 -0.49 1.93
CA ASP A 167 9.33 0.36 0.93
C ASP A 167 10.08 -0.48 -0.12
N SER A 168 10.71 -1.58 0.31
CA SER A 168 11.35 -2.54 -0.58
C SER A 168 10.33 -3.16 -1.54
N CYS A 169 9.16 -3.56 -1.03
CA CYS A 169 8.07 -4.10 -1.87
C CYS A 169 7.57 -3.07 -2.89
N ILE A 170 7.35 -1.82 -2.46
CA ILE A 170 6.92 -0.74 -3.37
C ILE A 170 7.98 -0.50 -4.44
N THR A 171 9.24 -0.40 -4.06
CA THR A 171 10.35 -0.12 -4.98
C THR A 171 10.54 -1.24 -6.00
N ILE A 172 10.58 -2.50 -5.55
CA ILE A 172 10.70 -3.66 -6.44
C ILE A 172 9.50 -3.74 -7.37
N GLY A 173 8.28 -3.60 -6.84
CA GLY A 173 7.06 -3.57 -7.62
C GLY A 173 7.09 -2.48 -8.68
N PHE A 174 7.51 -1.26 -8.33
CA PHE A 174 7.62 -0.17 -9.28
C PHE A 174 8.68 -0.41 -10.36
N VAL A 175 9.84 -0.94 -9.99
CA VAL A 175 10.90 -1.29 -10.96
C VAL A 175 10.42 -2.35 -11.95
N VAL A 176 9.75 -3.42 -11.47
CA VAL A 176 9.17 -4.46 -12.34
C VAL A 176 8.10 -3.88 -13.25
N LEU A 177 7.25 -2.97 -12.73
CA LEU A 177 6.26 -2.26 -13.53
C LEU A 177 6.91 -1.47 -14.67
N MET A 178 7.94 -0.68 -14.35
CA MET A 178 8.65 0.12 -15.35
C MET A 178 9.33 -0.75 -16.42
N ILE A 179 9.96 -1.85 -16.01
CA ILE A 179 10.57 -2.81 -16.97
C ILE A 179 9.49 -3.40 -17.88
N ASN A 180 8.34 -3.79 -17.31
CA ASN A 180 7.25 -4.36 -18.10
C ASN A 180 6.70 -3.34 -19.13
N ILE A 181 6.47 -2.10 -18.72
CA ILE A 181 5.95 -1.04 -19.61
C ILE A 181 6.96 -0.70 -20.71
N LEU A 182 8.23 -0.52 -20.35
CA LEU A 182 9.23 -0.01 -21.27
C LEU A 182 9.76 -1.08 -22.26
N PHE A 183 9.84 -2.34 -21.81
CA PHE A 183 10.55 -3.37 -22.56
C PHE A 183 9.71 -4.57 -22.99
N LEU A 184 8.65 -4.92 -22.24
CA LEU A 184 7.90 -6.16 -22.47
C LEU A 184 6.52 -5.93 -23.09
N ASN A 185 5.80 -4.89 -22.70
CA ASN A 185 4.47 -4.57 -23.19
C ASN A 185 4.45 -3.22 -23.90
N LYS A 186 4.36 -3.26 -25.24
CA LYS A 186 4.12 -2.06 -26.05
C LYS A 186 2.64 -1.63 -26.10
N LYS A 187 1.74 -2.30 -25.35
CA LYS A 187 0.30 -1.99 -25.28
C LYS A 187 -0.17 -2.15 -23.83
N LEU A 188 -0.45 -1.03 -23.18
CA LEU A 188 -1.37 -0.96 -22.07
C LEU A 188 -2.78 -0.77 -22.60
#